data_2620a46088c7acd6b34b1bf4bf012ac7
#
_entry.id   2620a46088c7acd6b34b1bf4bf012ac7
#
_cell.length_a   1.000
_cell.length_b   1.000
_cell.length_c   1.000
_cell.angle_alpha   90.00
_cell.angle_beta   90.00
_cell.angle_gamma   90.00
#
_symmetry.space_group_name_H-M   'P 1'
#
loop_
_entity.id
_entity.type
_entity.pdbx_description
1 polymer ?
#
loop_
_entity_poly.entity_id
_entity_poly.type
_entity_poly.pdbx_seq_one_letter_code
_entity_poly.pdbx_strand_id
1 'polypeptide(L)'
;MKRFIIQLAIVSIMFILSIRIADAAMPTPMKNTYIHDFANALSTSVKEELNNFSEQLDKGTGAEIMVVTVDTINGEEPKMYATKMIRSWGIGDAKKNNGVLILATFGQGDGNNDVVIAVGQGLEGALPDGKLGRILDTAFYPNASDGDIDKAFKATYAEVFQTVAKEYNWDGEMPKNTADNEGMPTWMIILIVIIVLIVYSISSNGRGGGGPRSGRRGGFPGGFMGGFGGGGSGGGGFGGFGGGSSAGGGASRKF
;
A
#
# COMPACT_ATOMS: atom_id res chain seq x y z
N MET A 1 -58.81 -25.59 5.74
CA MET A 1 -57.39 -25.90 5.75
C MET A 1 -56.63 -25.46 4.48
N LYS A 2 -56.98 -25.88 3.27
CA LYS A 2 -56.26 -25.52 2.04
C LYS A 2 -56.15 -24.00 1.79
N ARG A 3 -57.19 -23.21 2.02
CA ARG A 3 -57.20 -21.75 1.85
C ARG A 3 -56.26 -21.05 2.85
N PHE A 4 -56.18 -21.52 4.07
CA PHE A 4 -55.28 -20.99 5.11
C PHE A 4 -53.82 -21.25 4.79
N ILE A 5 -53.49 -22.46 4.27
CA ILE A 5 -52.14 -22.79 3.83
C ILE A 5 -51.69 -21.90 2.65
N ILE A 6 -52.58 -21.63 1.70
CA ILE A 6 -52.32 -20.77 0.55
C ILE A 6 -52.07 -19.33 1.02
N GLN A 7 -52.86 -18.81 1.95
CA GLN A 7 -52.64 -17.47 2.51
C GLN A 7 -51.34 -17.34 3.25
N LEU A 8 -50.98 -18.38 4.07
CA LEU A 8 -49.71 -18.38 4.75
C LEU A 8 -48.50 -18.44 3.79
N ALA A 9 -48.62 -19.20 2.71
CA ALA A 9 -47.60 -19.27 1.67
C ALA A 9 -47.41 -17.94 0.95
N ILE A 10 -48.53 -17.24 0.62
CA ILE A 10 -48.49 -15.92 -0.02
C ILE A 10 -47.83 -14.88 0.90
N VAL A 11 -48.15 -14.88 2.20
CA VAL A 11 -47.55 -13.96 3.18
C VAL A 11 -46.04 -14.26 3.35
N SER A 12 -45.64 -15.54 3.38
CA SER A 12 -44.25 -15.94 3.44
C SER A 12 -43.45 -15.52 2.20
N ILE A 13 -44.05 -15.66 1.01
CA ILE A 13 -43.44 -15.23 -0.25
C ILE A 13 -43.33 -13.69 -0.31
N MET A 14 -44.34 -12.96 0.15
CA MET A 14 -44.27 -11.49 0.26
C MET A 14 -43.19 -11.03 1.23
N PHE A 15 -42.98 -11.75 2.35
CA PHE A 15 -41.95 -11.43 3.31
C PHE A 15 -40.53 -11.69 2.75
N ILE A 16 -40.36 -12.77 1.97
CA ILE A 16 -39.08 -13.08 1.30
C ILE A 16 -38.75 -12.07 0.20
N LEU A 17 -39.76 -11.56 -0.54
CA LEU A 17 -39.55 -10.51 -1.54
C LEU A 17 -39.26 -9.14 -0.94
N SER A 18 -39.47 -8.93 0.34
CA SER A 18 -39.22 -7.66 1.04
C SER A 18 -37.78 -7.50 1.54
N ILE A 19 -36.93 -8.51 1.39
CA ILE A 19 -35.50 -8.40 1.69
C ILE A 19 -34.89 -7.54 0.56
N ARG A 20 -34.93 -6.22 0.73
CA ARG A 20 -34.10 -5.34 -0.06
C ARG A 20 -32.66 -5.56 0.40
N ILE A 21 -31.85 -6.15 -0.45
CA ILE A 21 -30.39 -6.04 -0.32
C ILE A 21 -30.15 -4.53 -0.44
N ALA A 22 -29.81 -3.90 0.68
CA ALA A 22 -29.32 -2.53 0.64
C ALA A 22 -28.02 -2.57 -0.15
N ASP A 23 -28.07 -2.21 -1.41
CA ASP A 23 -26.89 -1.91 -2.20
C ASP A 23 -26.26 -0.70 -1.50
N ALA A 24 -25.16 -0.91 -0.77
CA ALA A 24 -24.51 0.20 -0.11
C ALA A 24 -23.92 1.08 -1.22
N ALA A 25 -24.62 2.17 -1.48
CA ALA A 25 -24.22 3.13 -2.49
C ALA A 25 -22.81 3.64 -2.15
N MET A 26 -22.01 3.86 -3.19
CA MET A 26 -20.71 4.52 -3.04
C MET A 26 -20.89 5.80 -2.19
N PRO A 27 -20.05 6.01 -1.15
CA PRO A 27 -20.18 7.19 -0.31
C PRO A 27 -20.01 8.47 -1.14
N THR A 28 -20.58 9.55 -0.65
CA THR A 28 -20.42 10.87 -1.28
C THR A 28 -19.19 11.58 -0.70
N PRO A 29 -18.40 12.30 -1.52
CA PRO A 29 -17.23 13.00 -1.01
C PRO A 29 -17.64 14.10 -0.03
N MET A 30 -16.89 14.24 1.06
CA MET A 30 -17.01 15.35 1.99
C MET A 30 -16.44 16.62 1.33
N LYS A 31 -16.99 17.78 1.67
CA LYS A 31 -16.50 19.04 1.10
C LYS A 31 -15.19 19.48 1.77
N ASN A 32 -14.33 20.11 1.00
CA ASN A 32 -13.09 20.75 1.47
C ASN A 32 -12.12 19.79 2.20
N THR A 33 -12.04 18.55 1.76
CA THR A 33 -11.07 17.60 2.27
C THR A 33 -10.66 16.62 1.17
N TYR A 34 -9.42 16.18 1.22
CA TYR A 34 -8.88 15.12 0.37
C TYR A 34 -8.85 13.77 1.10
N ILE A 35 -9.14 13.77 2.42
CA ILE A 35 -9.09 12.58 3.26
C ILE A 35 -10.48 12.24 3.75
N HIS A 36 -11.02 11.13 3.28
CA HIS A 36 -12.38 10.65 3.53
C HIS A 36 -12.34 9.35 4.33
N ASP A 37 -12.27 9.47 5.64
CA ASP A 37 -12.12 8.35 6.56
C ASP A 37 -13.50 7.87 7.07
N PHE A 38 -14.22 7.12 6.23
CA PHE A 38 -15.54 6.58 6.58
C PHE A 38 -15.45 5.37 7.52
N ALA A 39 -14.33 4.64 7.50
CA ALA A 39 -14.11 3.50 8.39
C ALA A 39 -13.54 3.90 9.76
N ASN A 40 -13.26 5.20 9.99
CA ASN A 40 -12.58 5.69 11.20
C ASN A 40 -11.26 4.96 11.49
N ALA A 41 -10.51 4.66 10.44
CA ALA A 41 -9.26 3.91 10.52
C ALA A 41 -8.03 4.79 10.77
N LEU A 42 -8.15 6.12 10.58
CA LEU A 42 -7.04 7.07 10.65
C LEU A 42 -7.17 7.99 11.86
N SER A 43 -6.04 8.29 12.49
CA SER A 43 -5.97 9.32 13.52
C SER A 43 -6.23 10.72 12.95
N THR A 44 -6.70 11.62 13.80
CA THR A 44 -6.95 13.02 13.39
C THR A 44 -5.68 13.70 12.89
N SER A 45 -4.54 13.45 13.53
CA SER A 45 -3.25 14.03 13.14
C SER A 45 -2.83 13.63 11.75
N VAL A 46 -3.02 12.36 11.37
CA VAL A 46 -2.71 11.86 10.03
C VAL A 46 -3.66 12.46 8.99
N LYS A 47 -4.95 12.53 9.30
CA LYS A 47 -5.93 13.18 8.40
C LYS A 47 -5.57 14.63 8.11
N GLU A 48 -5.20 15.40 9.12
CA GLU A 48 -4.81 16.81 8.97
C GLU A 48 -3.50 16.95 8.19
N GLU A 49 -2.50 16.13 8.50
CA GLU A 49 -1.20 16.14 7.82
C GLU A 49 -1.35 15.84 6.32
N LEU A 50 -2.00 14.72 5.97
CA LEU A 50 -2.18 14.31 4.58
C LEU A 50 -3.06 15.29 3.80
N ASN A 51 -4.11 15.82 4.45
CA ASN A 51 -4.99 16.82 3.83
C ASN A 51 -4.21 18.10 3.46
N ASN A 52 -3.35 18.57 4.35
CA ASN A 52 -2.53 19.75 4.11
C ASN A 52 -1.58 19.55 2.92
N PHE A 53 -0.92 18.40 2.81
CA PHE A 53 -0.07 18.09 1.66
C PHE A 53 -0.86 17.97 0.36
N SER A 54 -2.02 17.32 0.38
CA SER A 54 -2.89 17.21 -0.80
C SER A 54 -3.36 18.58 -1.29
N GLU A 55 -3.76 19.46 -0.37
CA GLU A 55 -4.19 20.82 -0.69
C GLU A 55 -3.07 21.66 -1.32
N GLN A 56 -1.84 21.56 -0.79
CA GLN A 56 -0.69 22.26 -1.34
C GLN A 56 -0.33 21.77 -2.75
N LEU A 57 -0.33 20.44 -2.94
CA LEU A 57 -0.02 19.84 -4.24
C LEU A 57 -1.06 20.23 -5.30
N ASP A 58 -2.34 20.16 -4.96
CA ASP A 58 -3.42 20.57 -5.86
C ASP A 58 -3.30 22.03 -6.24
N LYS A 59 -3.13 22.94 -5.28
CA LYS A 59 -2.94 24.38 -5.55
C LYS A 59 -1.74 24.68 -6.45
N GLY A 60 -0.67 23.92 -6.34
CA GLY A 60 0.55 24.16 -7.10
C GLY A 60 0.59 23.47 -8.46
N THR A 61 -0.07 22.33 -8.62
CA THR A 61 0.05 21.49 -9.83
C THR A 61 -1.29 21.18 -10.50
N GLY A 62 -2.38 21.25 -9.75
CA GLY A 62 -3.69 20.76 -10.13
C GLY A 62 -3.79 19.22 -10.08
N ALA A 63 -2.79 18.53 -9.51
CA ALA A 63 -2.87 17.10 -9.26
C ALA A 63 -3.46 16.84 -7.86
N GLU A 64 -4.43 15.93 -7.78
CA GLU A 64 -5.10 15.60 -6.55
C GLU A 64 -4.72 14.20 -6.07
N ILE A 65 -4.31 14.08 -4.80
CA ILE A 65 -4.13 12.80 -4.12
C ILE A 65 -5.21 12.72 -3.05
N MET A 66 -6.10 11.74 -3.19
CA MET A 66 -7.20 11.51 -2.27
C MET A 66 -7.02 10.19 -1.53
N VAL A 67 -7.31 10.20 -0.22
CA VAL A 67 -7.32 8.99 0.61
C VAL A 67 -8.75 8.71 1.05
N VAL A 68 -9.20 7.48 0.85
CA VAL A 68 -10.54 7.04 1.24
C VAL A 68 -10.44 5.74 2.01
N THR A 69 -11.10 5.67 3.17
CA THR A 69 -11.33 4.42 3.88
C THR A 69 -12.81 4.12 3.93
N VAL A 70 -13.18 2.87 3.73
CA VAL A 70 -14.58 2.40 3.79
C VAL A 70 -14.66 1.06 4.51
N ASP A 71 -15.81 0.76 5.10
CA ASP A 71 -16.04 -0.55 5.71
C ASP A 71 -16.22 -1.65 4.66
N THR A 72 -16.84 -1.34 3.53
CA THR A 72 -17.13 -2.34 2.50
C THR A 72 -17.23 -1.73 1.11
N ILE A 73 -16.88 -2.52 0.12
CA ILE A 73 -17.11 -2.26 -1.31
C ILE A 73 -18.16 -3.22 -1.89
N ASN A 74 -18.94 -3.89 -1.01
CA ASN A 74 -20.07 -4.78 -1.39
C ASN A 74 -19.67 -5.95 -2.30
N GLY A 75 -18.45 -6.44 -2.20
CA GLY A 75 -17.94 -7.54 -3.03
C GLY A 75 -17.58 -7.11 -4.46
N GLU A 76 -17.57 -5.82 -4.76
CA GLU A 76 -16.97 -5.35 -6.01
C GLU A 76 -15.46 -5.64 -6.02
N GLU A 77 -14.90 -5.75 -7.22
CA GLU A 77 -13.45 -5.84 -7.38
C GLU A 77 -12.82 -4.51 -6.98
N PRO A 78 -11.81 -4.50 -6.07
CA PRO A 78 -11.29 -3.28 -5.47
C PRO A 78 -10.79 -2.24 -6.46
N LYS A 79 -10.05 -2.65 -7.49
CA LYS A 79 -9.53 -1.74 -8.52
C LYS A 79 -10.65 -1.13 -9.36
N MET A 80 -11.68 -1.92 -9.66
CA MET A 80 -12.84 -1.43 -10.41
C MET A 80 -13.63 -0.40 -9.59
N TYR A 81 -13.85 -0.67 -8.30
CA TYR A 81 -14.52 0.24 -7.38
C TYR A 81 -13.75 1.56 -7.26
N ALA A 82 -12.42 1.51 -7.04
CA ALA A 82 -11.57 2.69 -6.98
C ALA A 82 -11.60 3.51 -8.29
N THR A 83 -11.56 2.85 -9.44
CA THR A 83 -11.66 3.50 -10.76
C THR A 83 -13.02 4.20 -10.96
N LYS A 84 -14.11 3.56 -10.54
CA LYS A 84 -15.45 4.18 -10.55
C LYS A 84 -15.49 5.40 -9.63
N MET A 85 -14.84 5.32 -8.45
CA MET A 85 -14.80 6.40 -7.48
C MET A 85 -14.05 7.61 -8.03
N ILE A 86 -12.86 7.43 -8.63
CA ILE A 86 -12.11 8.52 -9.29
C ILE A 86 -13.02 9.28 -10.28
N ARG A 87 -13.75 8.54 -11.09
CA ARG A 87 -14.61 9.15 -12.12
C ARG A 87 -15.84 9.83 -11.54
N SER A 88 -16.52 9.19 -10.59
CA SER A 88 -17.76 9.71 -10.03
C SER A 88 -17.53 10.91 -9.12
N TRP A 89 -16.40 10.96 -8.44
CA TRP A 89 -16.01 12.08 -7.58
C TRP A 89 -15.26 13.18 -8.34
N GLY A 90 -14.79 12.88 -9.58
CA GLY A 90 -14.04 13.82 -10.41
C GLY A 90 -12.67 14.16 -9.84
N ILE A 91 -11.96 13.14 -9.29
CA ILE A 91 -10.65 13.34 -8.65
C ILE A 91 -9.62 13.73 -9.71
N GLY A 92 -8.94 14.87 -9.49
CA GLY A 92 -7.97 15.46 -10.40
C GLY A 92 -8.56 16.42 -11.42
N ASP A 93 -7.70 17.15 -12.11
CA ASP A 93 -8.10 18.06 -13.18
C ASP A 93 -8.71 17.31 -14.37
N ALA A 94 -9.89 17.75 -14.81
CA ALA A 94 -10.66 17.07 -15.85
C ALA A 94 -9.97 17.01 -17.22
N LYS A 95 -9.02 17.91 -17.50
CA LYS A 95 -8.25 17.92 -18.76
C LYS A 95 -6.98 17.10 -18.65
N LYS A 96 -6.34 17.13 -17.47
CA LYS A 96 -5.09 16.43 -17.21
C LYS A 96 -5.31 14.99 -16.77
N ASN A 97 -6.49 14.64 -16.22
CA ASN A 97 -6.81 13.32 -15.65
C ASN A 97 -5.73 12.86 -14.64
N ASN A 98 -5.33 13.75 -13.75
CA ASN A 98 -4.17 13.60 -12.86
C ASN A 98 -4.56 13.38 -11.39
N GLY A 99 -5.66 12.72 -11.16
CA GLY A 99 -6.09 12.29 -9.83
C GLY A 99 -5.44 10.97 -9.41
N VAL A 100 -5.17 10.83 -8.13
CA VAL A 100 -4.75 9.58 -7.49
C VAL A 100 -5.68 9.30 -6.33
N LEU A 101 -6.12 8.06 -6.21
CA LEU A 101 -6.94 7.58 -5.10
C LEU A 101 -6.22 6.43 -4.38
N ILE A 102 -6.00 6.59 -3.08
CA ILE A 102 -5.56 5.53 -2.17
C ILE A 102 -6.80 5.10 -1.39
N LEU A 103 -7.33 3.93 -1.69
CA LEU A 103 -8.55 3.38 -1.07
C LEU A 103 -8.20 2.17 -0.22
N ALA A 104 -8.74 2.08 1.00
CA ALA A 104 -8.68 0.85 1.78
C ALA A 104 -10.04 0.47 2.37
N THR A 105 -10.26 -0.85 2.52
CA THR A 105 -11.46 -1.44 3.12
C THR A 105 -11.12 -2.08 4.46
N PHE A 106 -12.00 -1.97 5.45
CA PHE A 106 -11.75 -2.43 6.82
C PHE A 106 -12.81 -3.38 7.39
N GLY A 107 -13.86 -3.63 6.66
CA GLY A 107 -15.01 -4.41 7.18
C GLY A 107 -15.10 -5.85 6.69
N GLN A 108 -14.08 -6.35 6.00
CA GLN A 108 -14.12 -7.68 5.39
C GLN A 108 -13.68 -8.82 6.34
N GLY A 109 -13.33 -8.48 7.59
CA GLY A 109 -12.76 -9.42 8.56
C GLY A 109 -11.27 -9.64 8.42
N ASP A 110 -10.66 -10.31 9.40
CA ASP A 110 -9.21 -10.50 9.49
C ASP A 110 -8.60 -11.08 8.20
N GLY A 111 -7.65 -10.36 7.60
CA GLY A 111 -6.94 -10.77 6.40
C GLY A 111 -7.72 -10.66 5.08
N ASN A 112 -8.90 -10.01 5.10
CA ASN A 112 -9.70 -9.76 3.90
C ASN A 112 -9.85 -8.27 3.55
N ASN A 113 -9.15 -7.41 4.26
CA ASN A 113 -9.11 -5.99 3.90
C ASN A 113 -8.32 -5.81 2.61
N ASP A 114 -8.74 -4.87 1.80
CA ASP A 114 -8.08 -4.54 0.54
C ASP A 114 -7.53 -3.12 0.58
N VAL A 115 -6.34 -2.91 0.03
CA VAL A 115 -5.82 -1.60 -0.29
C VAL A 115 -5.58 -1.47 -1.78
N VAL A 116 -5.96 -0.33 -2.34
CA VAL A 116 -5.86 -0.03 -3.77
C VAL A 116 -5.26 1.35 -3.97
N ILE A 117 -4.34 1.45 -4.90
CA ILE A 117 -3.98 2.75 -5.47
C ILE A 117 -4.47 2.75 -6.92
N ALA A 118 -5.37 3.68 -7.23
CA ALA A 118 -5.86 3.90 -8.59
C ALA A 118 -5.42 5.29 -9.05
N VAL A 119 -5.09 5.41 -10.34
CA VAL A 119 -4.60 6.66 -10.93
C VAL A 119 -5.38 7.05 -12.17
N GLY A 120 -5.52 8.34 -12.39
CA GLY A 120 -6.03 8.89 -13.63
C GLY A 120 -5.02 8.72 -14.77
N GLN A 121 -5.53 8.70 -15.99
CA GLN A 121 -4.75 8.45 -17.20
C GLN A 121 -3.51 9.36 -17.35
N GLY A 122 -3.59 10.60 -16.88
CA GLY A 122 -2.49 11.56 -16.97
C GLY A 122 -1.28 11.21 -16.09
N LEU A 123 -1.44 10.32 -15.13
CA LEU A 123 -0.35 9.90 -14.23
C LEU A 123 0.11 8.45 -14.45
N GLU A 124 -0.49 7.70 -15.39
CA GLU A 124 -0.10 6.30 -15.64
C GLU A 124 1.37 6.15 -16.07
N GLY A 125 1.91 7.15 -16.75
CA GLY A 125 3.34 7.18 -17.12
C GLY A 125 4.27 7.28 -15.91
N ALA A 126 3.92 8.10 -14.93
CA ALA A 126 4.70 8.32 -13.70
C ALA A 126 4.45 7.23 -12.66
N LEU A 127 3.22 6.72 -12.59
CA LEU A 127 2.71 5.71 -11.64
C LEU A 127 2.13 4.49 -12.37
N PRO A 128 2.94 3.72 -13.11
CA PRO A 128 2.45 2.50 -13.75
C PRO A 128 2.12 1.42 -12.70
N ASP A 129 1.22 0.49 -13.04
CA ASP A 129 0.70 -0.56 -12.14
C ASP A 129 1.81 -1.30 -11.37
N GLY A 130 2.91 -1.62 -12.04
CA GLY A 130 4.04 -2.30 -11.40
C GLY A 130 4.75 -1.46 -10.33
N LYS A 131 4.76 -0.12 -10.47
CA LYS A 131 5.28 0.78 -9.44
C LYS A 131 4.29 0.90 -8.29
N LEU A 132 3.01 1.05 -8.58
CA LEU A 132 1.95 1.07 -7.56
C LEU A 132 1.94 -0.21 -6.72
N GLY A 133 2.08 -1.38 -7.37
CA GLY A 133 2.21 -2.64 -6.67
C GLY A 133 3.41 -2.66 -5.71
N ARG A 134 4.58 -2.20 -6.15
CA ARG A 134 5.77 -2.09 -5.27
C ARG A 134 5.54 -1.13 -4.09
N ILE A 135 4.93 0.02 -4.32
CA ILE A 135 4.59 0.96 -3.24
C ILE A 135 3.71 0.26 -2.18
N LEU A 136 2.68 -0.46 -2.59
CA LEU A 136 1.85 -1.23 -1.65
C LEU A 136 2.66 -2.30 -0.91
N ASP A 137 3.53 -3.02 -1.59
CA ASP A 137 4.33 -4.10 -1.02
C ASP A 137 5.40 -3.59 -0.04
N THR A 138 5.95 -2.38 -0.26
CA THR A 138 7.08 -1.86 0.53
C THR A 138 6.68 -0.79 1.55
N ALA A 139 5.63 -0.02 1.28
CA ALA A 139 5.21 1.08 2.14
C ALA A 139 3.93 0.78 2.93
N PHE A 140 2.93 0.16 2.30
CA PHE A 140 1.66 -0.12 2.98
C PHE A 140 1.70 -1.41 3.79
N TYR A 141 1.93 -2.52 3.11
CA TYR A 141 1.76 -3.86 3.67
C TYR A 141 2.58 -4.12 4.95
N PRO A 142 3.87 -3.80 5.04
CA PRO A 142 4.63 -4.07 6.25
C PRO A 142 4.05 -3.36 7.48
N ASN A 143 3.72 -2.06 7.34
CA ASN A 143 3.17 -1.28 8.44
C ASN A 143 1.75 -1.73 8.82
N ALA A 144 0.91 -2.05 7.84
CA ALA A 144 -0.45 -2.56 8.09
C ALA A 144 -0.44 -3.93 8.77
N SER A 145 0.50 -4.81 8.40
CA SER A 145 0.69 -6.12 9.05
C SER A 145 1.16 -6.00 10.50
N ASP A 146 1.89 -4.95 10.84
CA ASP A 146 2.29 -4.61 12.21
C ASP A 146 1.14 -3.93 13.01
N GLY A 147 0.01 -3.69 12.37
CA GLY A 147 -1.16 -3.04 12.97
C GLY A 147 -1.09 -1.51 12.97
N ASP A 148 -0.07 -0.91 12.37
CA ASP A 148 0.10 0.55 12.30
C ASP A 148 -0.47 1.11 10.98
N ILE A 149 -1.79 1.29 10.97
CA ILE A 149 -2.53 1.78 9.80
C ILE A 149 -2.15 3.24 9.48
N ASP A 150 -1.96 4.06 10.47
CA ASP A 150 -1.52 5.45 10.29
C ASP A 150 -0.18 5.51 9.54
N LYS A 151 0.78 4.71 9.97
CA LYS A 151 2.09 4.63 9.33
C LYS A 151 2.00 4.05 7.91
N ALA A 152 1.16 3.03 7.70
CA ALA A 152 0.92 2.45 6.39
C ALA A 152 0.42 3.50 5.38
N PHE A 153 -0.57 4.31 5.77
CA PHE A 153 -1.07 5.37 4.90
C PHE A 153 -0.06 6.49 4.69
N LYS A 154 0.63 6.94 5.74
CA LYS A 154 1.66 7.99 5.62
C LYS A 154 2.80 7.58 4.69
N ALA A 155 3.34 6.38 4.85
CA ALA A 155 4.42 5.87 4.02
C ALA A 155 3.98 5.72 2.55
N THR A 156 2.81 5.15 2.31
CA THR A 156 2.25 4.99 0.97
C THR A 156 1.97 6.34 0.30
N TYR A 157 1.35 7.25 1.06
CA TYR A 157 1.07 8.60 0.59
C TYR A 157 2.35 9.35 0.21
N ALA A 158 3.39 9.27 1.04
CA ALA A 158 4.67 9.92 0.77
C ALA A 158 5.32 9.44 -0.54
N GLU A 159 5.33 8.13 -0.81
CA GLU A 159 5.86 7.55 -2.05
C GLU A 159 5.06 8.01 -3.29
N VAL A 160 3.73 8.00 -3.18
CA VAL A 160 2.84 8.50 -4.25
C VAL A 160 3.08 10.00 -4.47
N PHE A 161 3.06 10.79 -3.39
CA PHE A 161 3.26 12.24 -3.43
C PHE A 161 4.60 12.60 -4.08
N GLN A 162 5.70 11.99 -3.66
CA GLN A 162 7.03 12.23 -4.23
C GLN A 162 7.06 11.97 -5.73
N THR A 163 6.36 10.92 -6.18
CA THR A 163 6.28 10.59 -7.59
C THR A 163 5.51 11.64 -8.38
N VAL A 164 4.35 12.06 -7.87
CA VAL A 164 3.51 13.10 -8.52
C VAL A 164 4.23 14.44 -8.48
N ALA A 165 4.83 14.80 -7.35
CA ALA A 165 5.61 16.02 -7.19
C ALA A 165 6.75 16.11 -8.22
N LYS A 166 7.46 15.01 -8.42
CA LYS A 166 8.53 14.93 -9.43
C LYS A 166 8.00 15.09 -10.86
N GLU A 167 6.86 14.50 -11.19
CA GLU A 167 6.24 14.60 -12.51
C GLU A 167 5.89 16.05 -12.86
N TYR A 168 5.44 16.81 -11.86
CA TYR A 168 5.06 18.22 -12.02
C TYR A 168 6.16 19.22 -11.67
N ASN A 169 7.40 18.76 -11.41
CA ASN A 169 8.52 19.59 -10.94
C ASN A 169 8.13 20.45 -9.73
N TRP A 170 7.42 19.83 -8.77
CA TRP A 170 7.00 20.45 -7.53
C TRP A 170 8.20 20.79 -6.65
N ASP A 171 8.28 22.04 -6.17
CA ASP A 171 9.35 22.58 -5.32
C ASP A 171 8.89 22.94 -3.90
N GLY A 172 7.64 22.58 -3.56
CA GLY A 172 7.08 22.83 -2.24
C GLY A 172 7.51 21.79 -1.20
N GLU A 173 6.86 21.85 -0.03
CA GLU A 173 7.15 20.95 1.07
C GLU A 173 6.76 19.51 0.72
N MET A 174 7.63 18.57 1.08
CA MET A 174 7.45 17.13 0.83
C MET A 174 7.07 16.41 2.12
N PRO A 175 6.12 15.47 2.09
CA PRO A 175 5.86 14.61 3.24
C PRO A 175 7.10 13.76 3.54
N LYS A 176 7.43 13.64 4.81
CA LYS A 176 8.55 12.80 5.24
C LYS A 176 8.20 11.34 5.04
N ASN A 177 9.06 10.60 4.35
CA ASN A 177 8.93 9.16 4.29
C ASN A 177 9.31 8.58 5.65
N THR A 178 8.35 7.99 6.36
CA THR A 178 8.59 7.39 7.68
C THR A 178 9.46 6.14 7.60
N ALA A 179 9.61 5.55 6.42
CA ALA A 179 10.54 4.44 6.21
C ALA A 179 12.02 4.85 6.31
N ASP A 180 12.33 6.13 6.06
CA ASP A 180 13.71 6.63 6.13
C ASP A 180 14.20 6.93 7.56
N ASN A 181 13.32 6.87 8.57
CA ASN A 181 13.63 7.26 9.95
C ASN A 181 13.74 6.09 10.95
N GLU A 182 13.62 4.84 10.52
CA GLU A 182 13.89 3.69 11.39
C GLU A 182 15.32 3.14 11.25
N GLY A 183 16.27 3.98 10.87
CA GLY A 183 17.66 3.74 11.19
C GLY A 183 17.79 3.61 12.71
N MET A 184 18.47 2.57 13.20
CA MET A 184 18.75 2.43 14.64
C MET A 184 19.15 3.79 15.22
N PRO A 185 18.48 4.26 16.29
CA PRO A 185 18.81 5.55 16.87
C PRO A 185 20.31 5.58 17.20
N THR A 186 20.94 6.68 16.90
CA THR A 186 22.41 6.85 16.97
C THR A 186 23.00 6.34 18.29
N TRP A 187 22.27 6.49 19.41
CA TRP A 187 22.70 5.97 20.71
C TRP A 187 22.75 4.43 20.75
N MET A 188 21.86 3.73 20.01
CA MET A 188 21.85 2.26 19.94
C MET A 188 23.03 1.76 19.09
N ILE A 189 23.40 2.46 18.01
CA ILE A 189 24.59 2.17 17.22
C ILE A 189 25.84 2.34 18.10
N ILE A 190 25.90 3.43 18.87
CA ILE A 190 26.99 3.69 19.82
C ILE A 190 27.05 2.57 20.87
N LEU A 191 25.92 2.14 21.40
CA LEU A 191 25.84 1.07 22.40
C LEU A 191 26.34 -0.27 21.84
N ILE A 192 25.95 -0.61 20.61
CA ILE A 192 26.43 -1.82 19.92
C ILE A 192 27.96 -1.75 19.71
N VAL A 193 28.47 -0.60 19.26
CA VAL A 193 29.91 -0.41 19.09
C VAL A 193 30.66 -0.58 20.43
N ILE A 194 30.13 -0.01 21.50
CA ILE A 194 30.71 -0.16 22.85
C ILE A 194 30.71 -1.64 23.29
N ILE A 195 29.60 -2.35 23.09
CA ILE A 195 29.51 -3.79 23.42
C ILE A 195 30.54 -4.59 22.62
N VAL A 196 30.68 -4.34 21.32
CA VAL A 196 31.66 -4.99 20.45
C VAL A 196 33.10 -4.71 20.94
N LEU A 197 33.42 -3.48 21.33
CA LEU A 197 34.73 -3.11 21.86
C LEU A 197 34.99 -3.78 23.20
N ILE A 198 34.01 -3.90 24.10
CA ILE A 198 34.13 -4.60 25.37
C ILE A 198 34.40 -6.10 25.14
N VAL A 199 33.62 -6.75 24.26
CA VAL A 199 33.82 -8.17 23.91
C VAL A 199 35.17 -8.39 23.27
N TYR A 200 35.63 -7.50 22.40
CA TYR A 200 36.97 -7.55 21.80
C TYR A 200 38.07 -7.39 22.86
N SER A 201 37.94 -6.46 23.81
CA SER A 201 38.87 -6.23 24.91
C SER A 201 38.96 -7.45 25.84
N ILE A 202 37.85 -8.10 26.17
CA ILE A 202 37.82 -9.31 26.99
C ILE A 202 38.44 -10.49 26.24
N SER A 203 38.17 -10.61 24.93
CA SER A 203 38.70 -11.68 24.09
C SER A 203 40.22 -11.54 23.83
N SER A 204 40.74 -10.30 23.80
CA SER A 204 42.15 -10.04 23.57
C SER A 204 43.03 -10.22 24.82
N ASN A 205 42.41 -10.16 26.02
CA ASN A 205 43.16 -10.31 27.29
C ASN A 205 43.35 -11.77 27.74
N GLY A 206 42.91 -12.74 26.94
CA GLY A 206 42.97 -14.18 27.25
C GLY A 206 44.14 -14.95 26.61
N ARG A 207 45.21 -14.29 26.14
CA ARG A 207 46.37 -14.98 25.58
C ARG A 207 47.69 -14.52 26.20
N GLY A 208 47.91 -14.99 27.41
CA GLY A 208 49.22 -15.03 28.01
C GLY A 208 49.59 -16.48 28.29
N GLY A 209 50.63 -17.00 27.60
CA GLY A 209 51.38 -18.13 28.10
C GLY A 209 51.44 -19.39 27.24
N GLY A 210 52.58 -19.62 26.57
CA GLY A 210 53.15 -20.94 26.55
C GLY A 210 53.37 -21.66 25.23
N GLY A 211 54.55 -21.53 24.63
CA GLY A 211 55.35 -22.65 24.14
C GLY A 211 55.23 -23.10 22.68
N PRO A 212 56.36 -23.22 21.99
CA PRO A 212 56.41 -23.64 20.61
C PRO A 212 56.63 -25.15 20.46
N ARG A 213 55.88 -25.81 19.56
CA ARG A 213 56.30 -27.07 18.92
C ARG A 213 55.55 -27.23 17.60
N SER A 214 56.29 -27.02 16.55
CA SER A 214 56.78 -27.93 15.50
C SER A 214 55.70 -28.89 14.91
N GLY A 215 55.47 -28.78 13.60
CA GLY A 215 55.41 -30.00 12.83
C GLY A 215 54.28 -30.12 11.80
N ARG A 216 54.69 -30.01 10.53
CA ARG A 216 54.17 -30.73 9.35
C ARG A 216 52.82 -30.31 8.74
N ARG A 217 52.98 -29.70 7.56
CA ARG A 217 52.77 -30.26 6.20
C ARG A 217 51.45 -31.01 5.95
N GLY A 218 50.73 -30.49 5.00
CA GLY A 218 49.76 -31.24 4.17
C GLY A 218 48.57 -30.34 3.87
N GLY A 219 48.51 -29.82 2.70
CA GLY A 219 47.88 -30.37 1.54
C GLY A 219 46.66 -29.51 1.20
N PHE A 220 46.77 -28.63 0.21
CA PHE A 220 45.64 -28.21 -0.59
C PHE A 220 45.21 -29.40 -1.45
N PRO A 221 43.92 -29.57 -1.74
CA PRO A 221 43.45 -29.06 -3.02
C PRO A 221 41.96 -28.67 -3.09
N GLY A 222 41.67 -27.87 -4.11
CA GLY A 222 40.49 -27.95 -4.90
C GLY A 222 39.30 -27.13 -4.36
N GLY A 223 38.88 -26.00 -4.88
CA GLY A 223 38.36 -25.84 -6.20
C GLY A 223 36.88 -26.25 -6.22
N PHE A 224 35.96 -25.30 -5.93
CA PHE A 224 34.59 -25.45 -6.38
C PHE A 224 34.08 -24.12 -7.00
N MET A 225 34.30 -24.09 -8.27
CA MET A 225 33.62 -23.23 -9.20
C MET A 225 32.30 -23.93 -9.54
N GLY A 226 31.19 -23.43 -9.06
CA GLY A 226 29.85 -23.87 -9.38
C GLY A 226 29.10 -22.73 -10.03
N GLY A 227 29.00 -22.79 -11.32
CA GLY A 227 28.27 -21.89 -12.16
C GLY A 227 26.78 -21.98 -11.89
N PHE A 228 26.14 -20.84 -11.86
CA PHE A 228 24.71 -20.75 -11.95
C PHE A 228 24.33 -20.43 -13.37
N GLY A 229 23.97 -21.47 -14.06
CA GLY A 229 23.22 -21.44 -15.27
C GLY A 229 21.81 -20.99 -14.97
N GLY A 230 21.33 -20.14 -15.71
CA GLY A 230 20.16 -19.67 -16.25
C GLY A 230 19.08 -20.69 -16.51
N GLY A 231 17.91 -20.20 -16.38
CA GLY A 231 16.67 -20.78 -16.85
C GLY A 231 15.63 -19.78 -16.43
N GLY A 232 15.08 -19.03 -17.27
CA GLY A 232 14.53 -19.27 -18.56
C GLY A 232 13.06 -19.50 -18.45
N SER A 233 12.34 -18.49 -18.90
CA SER A 233 11.12 -18.58 -19.67
C SER A 233 9.83 -19.07 -19.01
N GLY A 234 8.84 -18.36 -19.40
CA GLY A 234 7.47 -18.74 -19.53
C GLY A 234 6.61 -17.56 -19.24
N GLY A 235 6.30 -16.70 -20.09
CA GLY A 235 5.71 -16.76 -21.39
C GLY A 235 4.30 -17.33 -21.29
N GLY A 236 3.34 -16.55 -20.74
CA GLY A 236 1.92 -16.84 -20.78
C GLY A 236 1.20 -15.57 -21.12
N GLY A 237 1.17 -15.23 -22.39
CA GLY A 237 0.27 -14.22 -22.91
C GLY A 237 -1.14 -14.76 -22.86
N PHE A 238 -2.04 -14.05 -22.21
CA PHE A 238 -3.44 -14.15 -22.48
C PHE A 238 -3.87 -12.90 -23.22
N GLY A 239 -4.11 -13.15 -24.49
CA GLY A 239 -4.61 -12.17 -25.42
C GLY A 239 -5.99 -11.64 -25.07
N GLY A 240 -6.15 -10.38 -25.31
CA GLY A 240 -7.19 -9.73 -26.02
C GLY A 240 -8.60 -9.83 -25.47
N PHE A 241 -9.04 -8.73 -24.83
CA PHE A 241 -10.36 -8.20 -25.14
C PHE A 241 -10.17 -6.72 -25.46
N GLY A 242 -10.30 -6.44 -26.75
CA GLY A 242 -10.37 -5.07 -27.24
C GLY A 242 -11.70 -4.46 -26.85
N GLY A 243 -11.68 -3.21 -26.47
CA GLY A 243 -12.89 -2.41 -26.42
C GLY A 243 -12.94 -1.43 -25.24
N GLY A 244 -12.69 -0.16 -25.51
CA GLY A 244 -13.12 0.93 -24.66
C GLY A 244 -12.03 1.45 -23.73
N SER A 245 -11.43 2.56 -24.13
CA SER A 245 -10.55 3.44 -23.38
C SER A 245 -11.07 3.68 -21.97
N SER A 246 -10.53 3.01 -21.03
CA SER A 246 -10.59 3.33 -19.65
C SER A 246 -9.41 2.71 -18.97
N ALA A 247 -8.30 3.28 -19.23
CA ALA A 247 -7.15 3.02 -18.43
C ALA A 247 -7.40 3.61 -17.03
N GLY A 248 -7.85 2.81 -16.13
CA GLY A 248 -7.67 3.03 -14.73
C GLY A 248 -6.42 2.26 -14.36
N GLY A 249 -5.24 2.85 -14.49
CA GLY A 249 -4.04 2.28 -13.91
C GLY A 249 -4.23 2.11 -12.41
N GLY A 250 -3.69 1.04 -11.82
CA GLY A 250 -3.81 0.81 -10.39
C GLY A 250 -3.26 -0.53 -9.95
N ALA A 251 -3.02 -0.68 -8.65
CA ALA A 251 -2.65 -1.93 -8.02
C ALA A 251 -3.46 -2.13 -6.75
N SER A 252 -3.75 -3.38 -6.40
CA SER A 252 -4.44 -3.75 -5.16
C SER A 252 -3.68 -4.83 -4.42
N ARG A 253 -3.83 -4.85 -3.08
CA ARG A 253 -3.28 -5.87 -2.17
C ARG A 253 -4.26 -6.13 -1.03
N LYS A 254 -4.23 -7.36 -0.51
CA LYS A 254 -4.92 -7.71 0.75
C LYS A 254 -3.98 -7.53 1.93
N PHE A 255 -4.55 -7.12 3.09
CA PHE A 255 -3.82 -6.96 4.34
C PHE A 255 -4.66 -7.33 5.56
#